data_284c84351654e4d21b2d53d30ed8ff25
#
_entry.id   284c84351654e4d21b2d53d30ed8ff25
#
_cell.length_a   1.000
_cell.length_b   1.000
_cell.length_c   1.000
_cell.angle_alpha   90.00
_cell.angle_beta   90.00
_cell.angle_gamma   90.00
#
_symmetry.space_group_name_H-M   'P 1'
#
loop_
_entity.id
_entity.type
_entity.pdbx_description
1 polymer ?
#
loop_
_entity_poly.entity_id
_entity_poly.type
_entity_poly.pdbx_seq_one_letter_code
_entity_poly.pdbx_strand_id
1 'polypeptide(L)'
;MNRSTKFINDIFIYAIGNLGSKLITFLLVPLYTYYIFPDDFGYYDIVLTLTFLAMGFITFQLRDGTFRFLLDNEDEYTRKGVVSFSYKLMAQSSLVVLLVGIVFSFFYDIRDWGWIVAFVITLSLYEVEVQIVRGLGQNKSFVLAGIL
;
A
#
# COMPACT_ATOMS: atom_id res chain seq x y z
N MET A 1 27.99 6.75 18.38
CA MET A 1 27.44 7.46 17.21
C MET A 1 26.38 8.42 17.74
N ASN A 2 26.55 9.74 17.55
CA ASN A 2 25.65 10.74 18.12
C ASN A 2 24.21 10.54 17.61
N ARG A 3 23.22 10.68 18.51
CA ARG A 3 21.79 10.53 18.18
C ARG A 3 21.37 11.42 17.01
N SER A 4 21.96 12.62 16.93
CA SER A 4 21.75 13.55 15.82
C SER A 4 22.28 13.04 14.48
N THR A 5 23.43 12.38 14.44
CA THR A 5 24.02 11.84 13.21
C THR A 5 23.19 10.68 12.66
N LYS A 6 22.65 9.83 13.54
CA LYS A 6 21.74 8.75 13.15
C LYS A 6 20.45 9.31 12.56
N PHE A 7 19.86 10.31 13.20
CA PHE A 7 18.63 10.96 12.76
C PHE A 7 18.80 11.62 11.36
N ILE A 8 19.90 12.34 11.14
CA ILE A 8 20.21 12.96 9.84
C ILE A 8 20.38 11.87 8.76
N ASN A 9 21.08 10.79 9.08
CA ASN A 9 21.29 9.69 8.13
C ASN A 9 19.99 8.98 7.74
N ASP A 10 19.10 8.78 8.71
CA ASP A 10 17.78 8.20 8.48
C ASP A 10 16.92 9.11 7.59
N ILE A 11 16.95 10.44 7.81
CA ILE A 11 16.26 11.41 6.94
C ILE A 11 16.80 11.36 5.51
N PHE A 12 18.12 11.30 5.33
CA PHE A 12 18.74 11.20 4.00
C PHE A 12 18.33 9.92 3.27
N ILE A 13 18.32 8.78 3.96
CA ILE A 13 17.90 7.50 3.38
C ILE A 13 16.43 7.57 2.92
N TYR A 14 15.55 8.11 3.77
CA TYR A 14 14.14 8.29 3.41
C TYR A 14 13.94 9.29 2.26
N ALA A 15 14.70 10.38 2.25
CA ALA A 15 14.63 11.38 1.18
C ALA A 15 15.05 10.79 -0.17
N ILE A 16 16.18 10.06 -0.20
CA ILE A 16 16.67 9.42 -1.42
C ILE A 16 15.69 8.35 -1.93
N GLY A 17 15.13 7.52 -1.04
CA GLY A 17 14.14 6.51 -1.41
C GLY A 17 12.88 7.13 -2.02
N ASN A 18 12.32 8.15 -1.37
CA ASN A 18 11.14 8.85 -1.86
C ASN A 18 11.39 9.65 -3.15
N LEU A 19 12.55 10.28 -3.28
CA LEU A 19 12.91 11.03 -4.49
C LEU A 19 13.14 10.09 -5.66
N GLY A 20 13.81 8.95 -5.41
CA GLY A 20 14.10 7.94 -6.42
C GLY A 20 12.82 7.36 -7.04
N SER A 21 11.85 6.93 -6.22
CA SER A 21 10.59 6.40 -6.72
C SER A 21 9.77 7.45 -7.48
N LYS A 22 9.75 8.71 -7.03
CA LYS A 22 9.06 9.80 -7.73
C LYS A 22 9.74 10.18 -9.04
N LEU A 23 11.06 10.14 -9.12
CA LEU A 23 11.81 10.35 -10.37
C LEU A 23 11.50 9.25 -11.39
N ILE A 24 11.47 7.99 -10.96
CA ILE A 24 11.09 6.86 -11.84
C ILE A 24 9.66 7.06 -12.36
N THR A 25 8.71 7.36 -11.49
CA THR A 25 7.32 7.64 -11.89
C THR A 25 7.25 8.80 -12.87
N PHE A 26 7.97 9.90 -12.62
CA PHE A 26 8.02 11.07 -13.51
C PHE A 26 8.59 10.72 -14.89
N LEU A 27 9.65 9.91 -14.96
CA LEU A 27 10.25 9.46 -16.21
C LEU A 27 9.36 8.47 -16.98
N LEU A 28 8.50 7.72 -16.27
CA LEU A 28 7.56 6.79 -16.89
C LEU A 28 6.33 7.49 -17.50
N VAL A 29 5.97 8.69 -17.03
CA VAL A 29 4.80 9.43 -17.56
C VAL A 29 4.91 9.67 -19.08
N PRO A 30 6.01 10.22 -19.65
CA PRO A 30 6.13 10.37 -21.10
C PRO A 30 6.08 9.05 -21.86
N LEU A 31 6.61 7.98 -21.26
CA LEU A 31 6.57 6.63 -21.83
C LEU A 31 5.11 6.13 -21.93
N TYR A 32 4.35 6.25 -20.86
CA TYR A 32 2.95 5.83 -20.83
C TYR A 32 2.10 6.63 -21.81
N THR A 33 2.27 7.95 -21.84
CA THR A 33 1.51 8.82 -22.76
C THR A 33 1.84 8.60 -24.23
N TYR A 34 3.00 8.04 -24.55
CA TYR A 34 3.38 7.72 -25.92
C TYR A 34 2.85 6.35 -26.38
N TYR A 35 2.83 5.35 -25.50
CA TYR A 35 2.49 3.97 -25.86
C TYR A 35 1.06 3.56 -25.52
N ILE A 36 0.39 4.24 -24.59
CA ILE A 36 -0.96 3.89 -24.15
C ILE A 36 -1.96 4.86 -24.75
N PHE A 37 -3.05 4.32 -25.33
CA PHE A 37 -4.13 5.14 -25.84
C PHE A 37 -4.77 5.96 -24.71
N PRO A 38 -5.21 7.22 -24.98
CA PRO A 38 -5.80 8.09 -23.95
C PRO A 38 -7.00 7.46 -23.22
N ASP A 39 -7.82 6.67 -23.93
CA ASP A 39 -8.99 5.99 -23.37
C ASP A 39 -8.60 4.91 -22.35
N ASP A 40 -7.57 4.11 -22.65
CA ASP A 40 -7.06 3.07 -21.76
C ASP A 40 -6.33 3.70 -20.55
N PHE A 41 -5.63 4.80 -20.77
CA PHE A 41 -5.00 5.55 -19.68
C PHE A 41 -6.04 6.18 -18.75
N GLY A 42 -7.11 6.76 -19.30
CA GLY A 42 -8.24 7.29 -18.53
C GLY A 42 -8.96 6.21 -17.73
N TYR A 43 -9.16 5.04 -18.31
CA TYR A 43 -9.74 3.89 -17.61
C TYR A 43 -8.86 3.45 -16.42
N TYR A 44 -7.56 3.31 -16.64
CA TYR A 44 -6.60 2.98 -15.58
C TYR A 44 -6.61 4.01 -14.45
N ASP A 45 -6.62 5.30 -14.77
CA ASP A 45 -6.61 6.38 -13.77
C ASP A 45 -7.89 6.38 -12.93
N ILE A 46 -9.05 6.14 -13.52
CA ILE A 46 -10.33 5.96 -12.82
C ILE A 46 -10.26 4.77 -11.86
N VAL A 47 -9.80 3.62 -12.34
CA VAL A 47 -9.66 2.40 -11.51
C VAL A 47 -8.72 2.66 -10.34
N LEU A 48 -7.58 3.30 -10.57
CA LEU A 48 -6.60 3.64 -9.55
C LEU A 48 -7.20 4.59 -8.51
N THR A 49 -7.86 5.65 -8.95
CA THR A 49 -8.50 6.65 -8.08
C THR A 49 -9.59 6.03 -7.21
N LEU A 50 -10.47 5.22 -7.80
CA LEU A 50 -11.51 4.50 -7.06
C LEU A 50 -10.91 3.49 -6.08
N THR A 51 -9.82 2.83 -6.44
CA THR A 51 -9.10 1.92 -5.56
C THR A 51 -8.57 2.65 -4.33
N PHE A 52 -7.89 3.78 -4.50
CA PHE A 52 -7.40 4.58 -3.37
C PHE A 52 -8.53 5.10 -2.48
N LEU A 53 -9.66 5.50 -3.07
CA LEU A 53 -10.85 5.89 -2.31
C LEU A 53 -11.41 4.72 -1.49
N ALA A 54 -11.54 3.56 -2.11
CA ALA A 54 -12.06 2.35 -1.46
C ALA A 54 -11.12 1.83 -0.36
N MET A 55 -9.81 1.98 -0.51
CA MET A 55 -8.82 1.49 0.46
C MET A 55 -9.05 2.04 1.87
N GLY A 56 -9.43 3.31 2.01
CA GLY A 56 -9.74 3.90 3.31
C GLY A 56 -10.85 3.15 4.06
N PHE A 57 -11.85 2.68 3.33
CA PHE A 57 -12.95 1.88 3.87
C PHE A 57 -12.57 0.42 4.08
N ILE A 58 -11.89 -0.19 3.10
CA ILE A 58 -11.50 -1.61 3.13
C ILE A 58 -10.52 -1.90 4.26
N THR A 59 -9.54 -1.03 4.46
CA THR A 59 -8.51 -1.22 5.48
C THR A 59 -8.91 -0.70 6.85
N PHE A 60 -10.04 0.01 6.99
CA PHE A 60 -10.47 0.69 8.22
C PHE A 60 -9.36 1.55 8.82
N GLN A 61 -8.54 2.19 7.99
CA GLN A 61 -7.35 2.95 8.40
C GLN A 61 -6.35 2.13 9.24
N LEU A 62 -6.42 0.80 9.12
CA LEU A 62 -5.56 -0.14 9.85
C LEU A 62 -4.07 0.16 9.65
N ARG A 63 -3.71 0.66 8.47
CA ARG A 63 -2.37 1.08 8.09
C ARG A 63 -1.74 1.99 9.15
N ASP A 64 -2.41 3.10 9.46
CA ASP A 64 -1.88 4.10 10.38
C ASP A 64 -2.00 3.67 11.85
N GLY A 65 -3.08 2.95 12.17
CA GLY A 65 -3.29 2.34 13.49
C GLY A 65 -2.19 1.33 13.83
N THR A 66 -1.92 0.38 12.95
CA THR A 66 -0.87 -0.64 13.16
C THR A 66 0.51 -0.01 13.35
N PHE A 67 0.86 0.95 12.50
CA PHE A 67 2.12 1.68 12.62
C PHE A 67 2.28 2.36 13.99
N ARG A 68 1.27 3.09 14.41
CA ARG A 68 1.27 3.79 15.69
C ARG A 68 1.40 2.82 16.88
N PHE A 69 0.58 1.76 16.90
CA PHE A 69 0.66 0.78 18.00
C PHE A 69 2.01 0.05 18.06
N LEU A 70 2.64 -0.21 16.92
CA LEU A 70 3.97 -0.83 16.89
C LEU A 70 5.08 0.11 17.39
N LEU A 71 4.93 1.43 17.19
CA LEU A 71 5.87 2.42 17.71
C LEU A 71 5.72 2.65 19.22
N ASP A 72 4.49 2.68 19.71
CA ASP A 72 4.18 2.99 21.11
C ASP A 72 4.50 1.82 22.06
N ASN A 73 4.63 0.61 21.54
CA ASN A 73 4.87 -0.59 22.34
C ASN A 73 6.21 -1.25 21.97
N GLU A 74 7.07 -1.43 22.98
CA GLU A 74 8.35 -2.14 22.83
C GLU A 74 8.25 -3.64 23.14
N ASP A 75 7.18 -4.06 23.84
CA ASP A 75 6.96 -5.44 24.23
C ASP A 75 6.72 -6.36 23.03
N GLU A 76 7.52 -7.42 22.92
CA GLU A 76 7.49 -8.34 21.79
C GLU A 76 6.17 -9.11 21.69
N TYR A 77 5.54 -9.44 22.82
CA TYR A 77 4.25 -10.14 22.82
C TYR A 77 3.14 -9.25 22.27
N THR A 78 3.08 -8.00 22.71
CA THR A 78 2.11 -7.00 22.21
C THR A 78 2.31 -6.73 20.73
N ARG A 79 3.56 -6.57 20.24
CA ARG A 79 3.87 -6.38 18.83
C ARG A 79 3.41 -7.55 17.97
N LYS A 80 3.65 -8.79 18.36
CA LYS A 80 3.15 -9.99 17.68
C LYS A 80 1.61 -10.01 17.64
N GLY A 81 0.96 -9.60 18.74
CA GLY A 81 -0.49 -9.48 18.81
C GLY A 81 -1.04 -8.48 17.79
N VAL A 82 -0.45 -7.29 17.70
CA VAL A 82 -0.83 -6.24 16.75
C VAL A 82 -0.67 -6.72 15.31
N VAL A 83 0.46 -7.32 14.97
CA VAL A 83 0.72 -7.85 13.62
C VAL A 83 -0.28 -8.96 13.27
N SER A 84 -0.51 -9.91 14.18
CA SER A 84 -1.48 -11.00 13.96
C SER A 84 -2.90 -10.47 13.78
N PHE A 85 -3.29 -9.46 14.57
CA PHE A 85 -4.60 -8.81 14.44
C PHE A 85 -4.73 -8.10 13.09
N SER A 86 -3.69 -7.39 12.65
CA SER A 86 -3.67 -6.69 11.37
C SER A 86 -3.87 -7.67 10.20
N TYR A 87 -3.17 -8.80 10.18
CA TYR A 87 -3.35 -9.81 9.15
C TYR A 87 -4.74 -10.46 9.18
N LYS A 88 -5.28 -10.73 10.37
CA LYS A 88 -6.66 -11.26 10.49
C LYS A 88 -7.70 -10.29 9.92
N LEU A 89 -7.59 -9.02 10.29
CA LEU A 89 -8.53 -8.01 9.80
C LEU A 89 -8.39 -7.82 8.29
N MET A 90 -7.17 -7.82 7.75
CA MET A 90 -6.93 -7.75 6.30
C MET A 90 -7.49 -8.97 5.57
N ALA A 91 -7.33 -10.17 6.11
CA ALA A 91 -7.92 -11.38 5.51
C ALA A 91 -9.45 -11.31 5.47
N GLN A 92 -10.08 -10.82 6.55
CA GLN A 92 -11.53 -10.62 6.61
C GLN A 92 -12.00 -9.55 5.60
N SER A 93 -11.30 -8.40 5.54
CA SER A 93 -11.63 -7.34 4.58
C SER A 93 -11.44 -7.80 3.13
N SER A 94 -10.37 -8.54 2.84
CA SER A 94 -10.13 -9.11 1.51
C SER A 94 -11.22 -10.10 1.10
N LEU A 95 -11.69 -10.92 2.04
CA LEU A 95 -12.81 -11.83 1.80
C LEU A 95 -14.09 -11.07 1.48
N VAL A 96 -14.39 -10.00 2.23
CA VAL A 96 -15.56 -9.15 1.96
C VAL A 96 -15.47 -8.50 0.59
N VAL A 97 -14.30 -7.93 0.23
CA VAL A 97 -14.08 -7.34 -1.11
C VAL A 97 -14.29 -8.37 -2.21
N LEU A 98 -13.80 -9.59 -2.01
CA LEU A 98 -13.95 -10.67 -2.97
C LEU A 98 -15.42 -11.07 -3.13
N LEU A 99 -16.16 -11.23 -2.03
CA LEU A 99 -17.58 -11.55 -2.06
C LEU A 99 -18.42 -10.44 -2.71
N VAL A 100 -18.17 -9.18 -2.35
CA VAL A 100 -18.82 -8.02 -2.98
C VAL A 100 -18.47 -7.96 -4.46
N GLY A 101 -17.21 -8.19 -4.82
CA GLY A 101 -16.77 -8.26 -6.21
C GLY A 101 -17.50 -9.33 -7.02
N ILE A 102 -17.66 -10.54 -6.47
CA ILE A 102 -18.42 -11.61 -7.11
C ILE A 102 -19.89 -11.21 -7.30
N VAL A 103 -20.53 -10.65 -6.28
CA VAL A 103 -21.93 -10.20 -6.37
C VAL A 103 -22.08 -9.12 -7.44
N PHE A 104 -21.16 -8.14 -7.47
CA PHE A 104 -21.18 -7.09 -8.46
C PHE A 104 -21.02 -7.61 -9.91
N SER A 105 -20.23 -8.65 -10.12
CA SER A 105 -20.02 -9.25 -11.43
C SER A 105 -21.29 -9.88 -12.02
N PHE A 106 -22.29 -10.21 -11.21
CA PHE A 106 -23.60 -10.71 -11.69
C PHE A 106 -24.51 -9.60 -12.23
N PHE A 107 -24.28 -8.36 -11.78
CA PHE A 107 -25.14 -7.22 -12.16
C PHE A 107 -24.53 -6.32 -13.22
N TYR A 108 -23.20 -6.29 -13.31
CA TYR A 108 -22.46 -5.38 -14.16
C TYR A 108 -21.37 -6.12 -14.93
N ASP A 109 -21.42 -6.02 -16.26
CA ASP A 109 -20.36 -6.52 -17.14
C ASP A 109 -19.25 -5.45 -17.25
N ILE A 110 -18.37 -5.44 -16.27
CA ILE A 110 -17.24 -4.49 -16.22
C ILE A 110 -16.02 -5.16 -16.82
N ARG A 111 -15.40 -4.48 -17.78
CA ARG A 111 -14.14 -4.89 -18.37
C ARG A 111 -13.11 -5.19 -17.27
N ASP A 112 -12.47 -6.36 -17.37
CA ASP A 112 -11.36 -6.75 -16.49
C ASP A 112 -11.69 -6.79 -14.98
N TRP A 113 -12.95 -6.97 -14.61
CA TRP A 113 -13.43 -6.91 -13.22
C TRP A 113 -12.61 -7.77 -12.26
N GLY A 114 -12.27 -9.00 -12.65
CA GLY A 114 -11.48 -9.91 -11.82
C GLY A 114 -10.08 -9.35 -11.51
N TRP A 115 -9.45 -8.69 -12.47
CA TRP A 115 -8.16 -8.03 -12.28
C TRP A 115 -8.26 -6.81 -11.38
N ILE A 116 -9.36 -6.04 -11.47
CA ILE A 116 -9.61 -4.89 -10.58
C ILE A 116 -9.72 -5.36 -9.13
N VAL A 117 -10.51 -6.40 -8.86
CA VAL A 117 -10.67 -6.96 -7.51
C VAL A 117 -9.33 -7.48 -6.97
N ALA A 118 -8.57 -8.22 -7.79
CA ALA A 118 -7.24 -8.71 -7.41
C ALA A 118 -6.27 -7.56 -7.12
N PHE A 119 -6.30 -6.51 -7.91
CA PHE A 119 -5.48 -5.32 -7.73
C PHE A 119 -5.81 -4.60 -6.43
N VAL A 120 -7.09 -4.37 -6.12
CA VAL A 120 -7.55 -3.74 -4.87
C VAL A 120 -7.07 -4.52 -3.65
N ILE A 121 -7.23 -5.86 -3.66
CA ILE A 121 -6.80 -6.71 -2.55
C ILE A 121 -5.28 -6.66 -2.38
N THR A 122 -4.52 -6.82 -3.48
CA THR A 122 -3.05 -6.83 -3.44
C THR A 122 -2.51 -5.50 -2.96
N LEU A 123 -3.03 -4.39 -3.46
CA LEU A 123 -2.60 -3.06 -3.07
C LEU A 123 -2.92 -2.78 -1.59
N SER A 124 -4.09 -3.21 -1.11
CA SER A 124 -4.48 -3.06 0.29
C SER A 124 -3.57 -3.85 1.24
N LEU A 125 -3.22 -5.08 0.87
CA LEU A 125 -2.26 -5.91 1.62
C LEU A 125 -0.87 -5.25 1.65
N TYR A 126 -0.38 -4.81 0.49
CA TYR A 126 0.91 -4.13 0.36
C TYR A 126 1.02 -2.91 1.29
N GLU A 127 -0.01 -2.06 1.31
CA GLU A 127 -0.02 -0.85 2.14
C GLU A 127 0.06 -1.15 3.64
N VAL A 128 -0.61 -2.20 4.11
CA VAL A 128 -0.53 -2.62 5.52
C VAL A 128 0.82 -3.25 5.84
N GLU A 129 1.36 -4.10 4.95
CA GLU A 129 2.68 -4.71 5.12
C GLU A 129 3.79 -3.67 5.23
N VAL A 130 3.78 -2.68 4.35
CA VAL A 130 4.76 -1.57 4.37
C VAL A 130 4.76 -0.86 5.72
N GLN A 131 3.59 -0.63 6.34
CA GLN A 131 3.52 0.01 7.65
C GLN A 131 3.93 -0.92 8.80
N ILE A 132 3.67 -2.22 8.69
CA ILE A 132 4.18 -3.21 9.67
C ILE A 132 5.72 -3.20 9.66
N VAL A 133 6.33 -3.31 8.50
CA VAL A 133 7.80 -3.31 8.32
C VAL A 133 8.41 -2.01 8.89
N ARG A 134 7.77 -0.88 8.61
CA ARG A 134 8.17 0.42 9.13
C ARG A 134 8.02 0.51 10.66
N GLY A 135 6.90 0.05 11.21
CA GLY A 135 6.63 0.04 12.65
C GLY A 135 7.57 -0.88 13.43
N LEU A 136 8.06 -1.95 12.80
CA LEU A 136 9.08 -2.84 13.37
C LEU A 136 10.51 -2.26 13.28
N GLY A 137 10.69 -1.08 12.70
CA GLY A 137 11.99 -0.42 12.59
C GLY A 137 12.91 -0.99 11.51
N GLN A 138 12.37 -1.78 10.57
CA GLN A 138 13.12 -2.36 9.45
C GLN A 138 13.27 -1.37 8.29
N ASN A 139 13.89 -0.21 8.56
CA ASN A 139 13.98 0.91 7.62
C ASN A 139 14.59 0.56 6.26
N LYS A 140 15.56 -0.38 6.21
CA LYS A 140 16.18 -0.82 4.95
C LYS A 140 15.18 -1.58 4.06
N SER A 141 14.40 -2.48 4.64
CA SER A 141 13.37 -3.24 3.93
C SER A 141 12.24 -2.32 3.44
N PHE A 142 11.89 -1.31 4.22
CA PHE A 142 10.93 -0.28 3.84
C PHE A 142 11.39 0.52 2.60
N VAL A 143 12.64 0.97 2.57
CA VAL A 143 13.19 1.71 1.42
C VAL A 143 13.24 0.83 0.16
N LEU A 144 13.61 -0.45 0.29
CA LEU A 144 13.60 -1.40 -0.82
C LEU A 144 12.19 -1.62 -1.39
N ALA A 145 11.20 -1.76 -0.51
CA ALA A 145 9.80 -1.90 -0.92
C ALA A 145 9.23 -0.63 -1.60
N GLY A 146 9.76 0.56 -1.28
CA GLY A 146 9.34 1.82 -1.90
C GLY A 146 9.99 2.12 -3.26
N ILE A 147 11.01 1.33 -3.67
CA ILE A 147 11.69 1.46 -4.97
C ILE A 147 11.09 0.49 -6.00
N LEU A 148 10.47 -0.59 -5.58
CA LEU A 148 9.75 -1.56 -6.42
C LEU A 148 8.34 -1.11 -6.72
#